data_a27741b8acf07dd303c822df799bcfc7
#
_entry.id   a27741b8acf07dd303c822df799bcfc7
#
_cell.length_a   1.000
_cell.length_b   1.000
_cell.length_c   1.000
_cell.angle_alpha   90.00
_cell.angle_beta   90.00
_cell.angle_gamma   90.00
#
_symmetry.space_group_name_H-M   'P 1'
#
loop_
_entity.id
_entity.type
_entity.pdbx_description
1 polymer ?
#
loop_
_entity_poly.entity_id
_entity_poly.type
_entity_poly.pdbx_seq_one_letter_code
_entity_poly.pdbx_strand_id
1 'polypeptide(L)'
;IKSGMSVATLCEKIESEESYFDLNCVKVVYNSRGKALYFSRSPIPAFRNSSEINLDFCFRHVGLYAYRVSFLKQYLQMGKSELELAEKLEQLTILNQGIDINVDISCAPTGYGVDTEFDLKKVKEELKK
;
A
#
# COMPACT_ATOMS: atom_id res chain seq x y z
N ILE A 1 -13.77 4.16 -10.63
CA ILE A 1 -14.25 3.50 -9.38
C ILE A 1 -15.61 2.86 -9.71
N LYS A 2 -15.74 1.53 -9.48
CA LYS A 2 -17.00 0.80 -9.65
C LYS A 2 -18.10 1.38 -8.74
N SER A 3 -19.37 1.14 -9.07
CA SER A 3 -20.50 1.61 -8.24
C SER A 3 -20.38 1.09 -6.81
N GLY A 4 -20.58 1.97 -5.82
CA GLY A 4 -20.50 1.62 -4.40
C GLY A 4 -19.12 1.75 -3.74
N MET A 5 -18.04 1.95 -4.50
CA MET A 5 -16.70 2.17 -3.94
C MET A 5 -16.46 3.65 -3.63
N SER A 6 -15.88 3.95 -2.49
CA SER A 6 -15.50 5.32 -2.10
C SER A 6 -14.02 5.61 -2.28
N VAL A 7 -13.19 4.59 -2.07
CA VAL A 7 -11.73 4.65 -2.11
C VAL A 7 -11.17 3.45 -2.87
N ALA A 8 -10.20 3.67 -3.72
CA ALA A 8 -9.46 2.62 -4.40
C ALA A 8 -7.96 2.97 -4.45
N THR A 9 -7.13 1.95 -4.44
CA THR A 9 -5.67 2.05 -4.58
C THR A 9 -5.12 0.86 -5.35
N LEU A 10 -3.83 0.86 -5.60
CA LEU A 10 -3.14 -0.20 -6.35
C LEU A 10 -2.11 -0.90 -5.48
N CYS A 11 -1.80 -2.12 -5.85
CA CYS A 11 -0.66 -2.87 -5.33
C CYS A 11 0.11 -3.57 -6.45
N GLU A 12 1.32 -4.01 -6.13
CA GLU A 12 2.18 -4.81 -6.99
C GLU A 12 2.77 -5.98 -6.22
N LYS A 13 3.12 -7.05 -6.91
CA LYS A 13 3.86 -8.16 -6.29
C LYS A 13 5.21 -7.68 -5.76
N ILE A 14 5.60 -8.20 -4.63
CA ILE A 14 6.96 -8.08 -4.10
C ILE A 14 7.81 -9.17 -4.75
N GLU A 15 8.94 -8.77 -5.35
CA GLU A 15 9.80 -9.67 -6.11
C GLU A 15 11.06 -10.10 -5.33
N SER A 16 11.34 -9.47 -4.19
CA SER A 16 12.52 -9.79 -3.38
C SER A 16 12.24 -9.78 -1.89
N GLU A 17 12.93 -10.63 -1.13
CA GLU A 17 12.88 -10.62 0.34
C GLU A 17 13.39 -9.28 0.91
N GLU A 18 14.35 -8.65 0.26
CA GLU A 18 14.82 -7.31 0.64
C GLU A 18 13.65 -6.32 0.70
N SER A 19 12.84 -6.25 -0.35
CA SER A 19 11.65 -5.39 -0.40
C SER A 19 10.58 -5.81 0.61
N TYR A 20 10.45 -7.12 0.86
CA TYR A 20 9.48 -7.63 1.84
C TYR A 20 9.84 -7.19 3.27
N PHE A 21 11.13 -7.16 3.63
CA PHE A 21 11.59 -6.73 4.95
C PHE A 21 11.86 -5.21 5.06
N ASP A 22 11.90 -4.49 3.95
CA ASP A 22 12.11 -3.04 3.96
C ASP A 22 10.90 -2.31 4.57
N LEU A 23 11.13 -1.56 5.65
CA LEU A 23 10.11 -0.75 6.32
C LEU A 23 9.61 0.43 5.47
N ASN A 24 10.37 0.84 4.46
CA ASN A 24 9.96 1.88 3.51
C ASN A 24 9.04 1.33 2.42
N CYS A 25 9.14 0.05 2.13
CA CYS A 25 8.20 -0.66 1.28
C CYS A 25 6.94 -1.00 2.08
N VAL A 26 5.86 -0.26 1.87
CA VAL A 26 4.58 -0.54 2.54
C VAL A 26 3.92 -1.77 1.94
N LYS A 27 3.59 -2.75 2.77
CA LYS A 27 2.87 -3.97 2.38
C LYS A 27 1.37 -3.78 2.51
N VAL A 28 0.61 -4.50 1.70
CA VAL A 28 -0.83 -4.57 1.80
C VAL A 28 -1.32 -6.01 1.71
N VAL A 29 -2.23 -6.38 2.59
CA VAL A 29 -3.01 -7.62 2.49
C VAL A 29 -4.46 -7.29 2.19
N TYR A 30 -5.09 -8.05 1.32
CA TYR A 30 -6.47 -7.85 0.89
C TYR A 30 -7.21 -9.19 0.77
N ASN A 31 -8.53 -9.13 0.85
CA ASN A 31 -9.38 -10.31 0.78
C ASN A 31 -9.73 -10.69 -0.67
N SER A 32 -10.42 -11.82 -0.84
CA SER A 32 -10.85 -12.33 -2.14
C SER A 32 -11.79 -11.39 -2.93
N ARG A 33 -12.33 -10.35 -2.29
CA ARG A 33 -13.15 -9.32 -2.92
C ARG A 33 -12.35 -8.08 -3.33
N GLY A 34 -11.02 -8.12 -3.17
CA GLY A 34 -10.15 -6.97 -3.46
C GLY A 34 -10.26 -5.84 -2.44
N LYS A 35 -10.68 -6.12 -1.19
CA LYS A 35 -10.73 -5.11 -0.14
C LYS A 35 -9.51 -5.24 0.76
N ALA A 36 -8.83 -4.14 1.03
CA ALA A 36 -7.71 -4.11 1.97
C ALA A 36 -8.15 -4.62 3.35
N LEU A 37 -7.36 -5.51 3.91
CA LEU A 37 -7.47 -5.95 5.29
C LEU A 37 -6.58 -5.11 6.20
N TYR A 38 -5.36 -4.82 5.76
CA TYR A 38 -4.42 -3.97 6.47
C TYR A 38 -3.28 -3.50 5.56
N PHE A 39 -2.69 -2.36 5.92
CA PHE A 39 -1.44 -1.84 5.36
C PHE A 39 -0.41 -1.76 6.49
N SER A 40 0.82 -2.18 6.22
CA SER A 40 1.89 -2.12 7.24
C SER A 40 3.26 -1.91 6.63
N ARG A 41 4.11 -1.23 7.39
CA ARG A 41 5.56 -1.20 7.12
C ARG A 41 6.21 -2.53 7.49
N SER A 42 5.65 -3.26 8.45
CA SER A 42 6.10 -4.60 8.81
C SER A 42 5.87 -5.60 7.69
N PRO A 43 6.65 -6.69 7.64
CA PRO A 43 6.41 -7.78 6.70
C PRO A 43 5.04 -8.44 6.96
N ILE A 44 4.09 -8.27 6.05
CA ILE A 44 2.79 -8.92 6.05
C ILE A 44 2.45 -9.49 4.66
N PRO A 45 1.76 -10.68 4.57
CA PRO A 45 1.43 -11.58 5.68
C PRO A 45 2.69 -12.15 6.33
N ALA A 46 2.68 -12.33 7.65
CA ALA A 46 3.81 -12.94 8.36
C ALA A 46 3.85 -14.45 8.11
N PHE A 47 5.02 -14.96 7.77
CA PHE A 47 5.25 -16.39 7.64
C PHE A 47 5.76 -16.93 8.98
N ARG A 48 5.13 -18.00 9.47
CA ARG A 48 5.50 -18.60 10.76
C ARG A 48 6.94 -19.12 10.76
N ASN A 49 7.38 -19.69 9.64
CA ASN A 49 8.73 -20.17 9.44
C ASN A 49 9.41 -19.34 8.35
N SER A 50 10.60 -18.83 8.62
CA SER A 50 11.37 -18.03 7.65
C SER A 50 11.75 -18.80 6.37
N SER A 51 11.87 -20.15 6.47
CA SER A 51 12.11 -21.01 5.30
C SER A 51 10.89 -21.21 4.38
N GLU A 52 9.72 -20.72 4.79
CA GLU A 52 8.45 -20.87 4.06
C GLU A 52 7.96 -19.56 3.45
N ILE A 53 8.82 -18.54 3.38
CA ILE A 53 8.46 -17.25 2.76
C ILE A 53 8.09 -17.50 1.30
N ASN A 54 6.85 -17.18 0.95
CA ASN A 54 6.36 -17.25 -0.41
C ASN A 54 5.90 -15.86 -0.86
N LEU A 55 6.72 -15.23 -1.68
CA LEU A 55 6.47 -13.87 -2.17
C LEU A 55 5.25 -13.76 -3.09
N ASP A 56 4.71 -14.86 -3.60
CA ASP A 56 3.48 -14.85 -4.41
C ASP A 56 2.27 -14.29 -3.66
N PHE A 57 2.30 -14.32 -2.32
CA PHE A 57 1.26 -13.76 -1.45
C PHE A 57 1.60 -12.37 -0.90
N CYS A 58 2.75 -11.81 -1.29
CA CYS A 58 3.24 -10.54 -0.77
C CYS A 58 3.05 -9.43 -1.80
N PHE A 59 2.40 -8.35 -1.37
CA PHE A 59 2.13 -7.21 -2.24
C PHE A 59 2.62 -5.93 -1.59
N ARG A 60 3.30 -5.10 -2.37
CA ARG A 60 3.60 -3.72 -1.99
C ARG A 60 2.45 -2.81 -2.37
N HIS A 61 2.13 -1.89 -1.51
CA HIS A 61 1.19 -0.83 -1.79
C HIS A 61 1.79 0.18 -2.76
N VAL A 62 1.02 0.58 -3.76
CA VAL A 62 1.34 1.69 -4.65
C VAL A 62 0.55 2.90 -4.18
N GLY A 63 1.24 3.97 -3.80
CA GLY A 63 0.65 5.18 -3.20
C GLY A 63 -0.22 6.02 -4.15
N LEU A 64 -0.91 5.38 -5.08
CA LEU A 64 -1.84 6.01 -6.00
C LEU A 64 -3.28 5.73 -5.57
N TYR A 65 -4.07 6.79 -5.36
CA TYR A 65 -5.43 6.68 -4.87
C TYR A 65 -6.45 7.30 -5.80
N ALA A 66 -7.62 6.67 -5.88
CA ALA A 66 -8.81 7.26 -6.45
C ALA A 66 -9.89 7.39 -5.35
N TYR A 67 -10.45 8.59 -5.24
CA TYR A 67 -11.50 8.91 -4.26
C TYR A 67 -12.77 9.40 -4.95
N ARG A 68 -13.93 9.04 -4.38
CA ARG A 68 -15.15 9.79 -4.70
C ARG A 68 -15.11 11.17 -4.04
N VAL A 69 -15.51 12.20 -4.78
CA VAL A 69 -15.53 13.58 -4.26
C VAL A 69 -16.39 13.70 -2.99
N SER A 70 -17.52 12.99 -2.93
CA SER A 70 -18.36 12.96 -1.74
C SER A 70 -17.63 12.40 -0.51
N PHE A 71 -16.76 11.39 -0.71
CA PHE A 71 -15.96 10.81 0.36
C PHE A 71 -14.85 11.76 0.83
N LEU A 72 -14.22 12.52 -0.06
CA LEU A 72 -13.17 13.47 0.31
C LEU A 72 -13.63 14.49 1.36
N LYS A 73 -14.87 14.95 1.27
CA LYS A 73 -15.45 15.87 2.27
C LYS A 73 -15.54 15.23 3.65
N GLN A 74 -15.87 13.95 3.71
CA GLN A 74 -15.91 13.18 4.95
C GLN A 74 -14.49 12.93 5.47
N TYR A 75 -13.57 12.53 4.59
CA TYR A 75 -12.18 12.23 4.95
C TYR A 75 -11.46 13.42 5.58
N LEU A 76 -11.66 14.63 5.08
CA LEU A 76 -11.07 15.86 5.63
C LEU A 76 -11.50 16.19 7.07
N GLN A 77 -12.59 15.59 7.53
CA GLN A 77 -13.10 15.75 8.90
C GLN A 77 -12.68 14.60 9.83
N MET A 78 -12.02 13.57 9.32
CA MET A 78 -11.54 12.46 10.13
C MET A 78 -10.30 12.89 10.90
N GLY A 79 -10.32 12.66 12.21
CA GLY A 79 -9.13 12.75 13.05
C GLY A 79 -8.17 11.58 12.75
N LYS A 80 -6.88 11.81 12.93
CA LYS A 80 -5.87 10.76 12.77
C LYS A 80 -6.10 9.61 13.74
N SER A 81 -6.07 8.39 13.24
CA SER A 81 -6.17 7.19 14.07
C SER A 81 -4.83 6.88 14.76
N GLU A 82 -4.89 6.11 15.85
CA GLU A 82 -3.69 5.62 16.52
C GLU A 82 -2.82 4.76 15.59
N LEU A 83 -3.45 3.99 14.70
CA LEU A 83 -2.76 3.17 13.70
C LEU A 83 -2.00 4.03 12.68
N GLU A 84 -2.61 5.13 12.22
CA GLU A 84 -1.93 6.11 11.36
C GLU A 84 -0.72 6.72 12.07
N LEU A 85 -0.89 7.10 13.34
CA LEU A 85 0.19 7.71 14.13
C LEU A 85 1.35 6.74 14.35
N ALA A 86 1.06 5.45 14.56
CA ALA A 86 2.06 4.42 14.77
C ALA A 86 2.84 4.09 13.50
N GLU A 87 2.14 3.77 12.40
CA GLU A 87 2.75 3.31 11.15
C GLU A 87 3.13 4.46 10.20
N LYS A 88 2.63 5.68 10.45
CA LYS A 88 2.74 6.84 9.54
C LYS A 88 2.15 6.53 8.16
N LEU A 89 0.96 5.91 8.17
CA LEU A 89 0.19 5.52 7.00
C LEU A 89 -1.22 6.09 7.09
N GLU A 90 -1.50 7.13 6.32
CA GLU A 90 -2.76 7.89 6.37
C GLU A 90 -4.00 7.04 6.05
N GLN A 91 -3.86 6.05 5.16
CA GLN A 91 -4.95 5.15 4.78
C GLN A 91 -5.45 4.28 5.94
N LEU A 92 -4.67 4.11 7.00
CA LEU A 92 -5.10 3.38 8.19
C LEU A 92 -6.22 4.10 8.95
N THR A 93 -6.30 5.43 8.85
CA THR A 93 -7.45 6.17 9.40
C THR A 93 -8.74 5.78 8.68
N ILE A 94 -8.72 5.61 7.36
CA ILE A 94 -9.87 5.17 6.57
C ILE A 94 -10.34 3.78 7.00
N LEU A 95 -9.40 2.83 7.10
CA LEU A 95 -9.72 1.47 7.57
C LEU A 95 -10.22 1.46 9.01
N ASN A 96 -9.63 2.28 9.89
CA ASN A 96 -10.03 2.38 11.29
C ASN A 96 -11.47 2.89 11.47
N GLN A 97 -11.99 3.65 10.50
CA GLN A 97 -13.38 4.10 10.46
C GLN A 97 -14.33 3.04 9.86
N GLY A 98 -13.84 1.85 9.55
CA GLY A 98 -14.64 0.78 8.95
C GLY A 98 -14.98 1.01 7.47
N ILE A 99 -14.24 1.88 6.79
CA ILE A 99 -14.47 2.20 5.39
C ILE A 99 -13.58 1.32 4.53
N ASP A 100 -14.18 0.64 3.56
CA ASP A 100 -13.46 -0.25 2.65
C ASP A 100 -12.56 0.53 1.69
N ILE A 101 -11.31 0.09 1.58
CA ILE A 101 -10.38 0.50 0.53
C ILE A 101 -10.26 -0.64 -0.47
N ASN A 102 -10.59 -0.38 -1.73
CA ASN A 102 -10.46 -1.38 -2.79
C ASN A 102 -9.02 -1.38 -3.32
N VAL A 103 -8.46 -2.56 -3.48
CA VAL A 103 -7.09 -2.79 -3.95
C VAL A 103 -7.17 -3.56 -5.25
N ASP A 104 -6.55 -3.04 -6.30
CA ASP A 104 -6.34 -3.74 -7.58
C ASP A 104 -4.84 -3.89 -7.84
N ILE A 105 -4.48 -4.95 -8.57
CA ILE A 105 -3.09 -5.16 -9.00
C ILE A 105 -2.80 -4.21 -10.15
N SER A 106 -1.66 -3.51 -10.09
CA SER A 106 -1.20 -2.65 -11.20
C SER A 106 -1.01 -3.47 -12.47
N CYS A 107 -1.51 -2.94 -13.59
CA CYS A 107 -1.38 -3.59 -14.91
C CYS A 107 0.00 -3.36 -15.55
N ALA A 108 0.81 -2.48 -14.99
CA ALA A 108 2.17 -2.20 -15.43
C ALA A 108 3.06 -1.94 -14.20
N PRO A 109 4.36 -2.23 -14.28
CA PRO A 109 5.29 -1.88 -13.22
C PRO A 109 5.22 -0.37 -12.94
N THR A 110 5.01 -0.01 -11.68
CA THR A 110 5.16 1.37 -11.24
C THR A 110 6.62 1.57 -10.84
N GLY A 111 7.26 2.61 -11.33
CA GLY A 111 8.64 2.93 -10.99
C GLY A 111 8.87 3.05 -9.47
N TYR A 112 10.10 3.30 -9.08
CA TYR A 112 10.45 3.54 -7.68
C TYR A 112 9.82 4.83 -7.18
N GLY A 113 9.19 4.79 -6.00
CA GLY A 113 8.88 6.01 -5.25
C GLY A 113 10.19 6.75 -4.90
N VAL A 114 10.15 8.07 -4.86
CA VAL A 114 11.32 8.88 -4.51
C VAL A 114 11.04 9.54 -3.16
N ASP A 115 11.38 8.85 -2.09
CA ASP A 115 11.20 9.34 -0.72
C ASP A 115 12.54 9.71 -0.07
N THR A 116 13.65 9.20 -0.62
CA THR A 116 15.00 9.43 -0.11
C THR A 116 15.94 9.90 -1.21
N GLU A 117 17.09 10.50 -0.83
CA GLU A 117 18.16 10.84 -1.79
C GLU A 117 18.71 9.60 -2.54
N PHE A 118 18.66 8.45 -1.90
CA PHE A 118 19.08 7.19 -2.51
C PHE A 118 18.12 6.79 -3.65
N ASP A 119 16.81 6.91 -3.42
CA ASP A 119 15.79 6.64 -4.44
C ASP A 119 15.93 7.59 -5.63
N LEU A 120 16.20 8.88 -5.33
CA LEU A 120 16.43 9.88 -6.38
C LEU A 120 17.63 9.53 -7.26
N LYS A 121 18.72 8.98 -6.69
CA LYS A 121 19.86 8.52 -7.45
C LYS A 121 19.50 7.35 -8.36
N LYS A 122 18.79 6.34 -7.83
CA LYS A 122 18.33 5.19 -8.61
C LYS A 122 17.48 5.62 -9.81
N VAL A 123 16.48 6.48 -9.59
CA VAL A 123 15.61 6.96 -10.67
C VAL A 123 16.40 7.77 -11.71
N LYS A 124 17.35 8.61 -11.30
CA LYS A 124 18.23 9.35 -12.23
C LYS A 124 19.09 8.42 -13.09
N GLU A 125 19.52 7.28 -12.57
CA GLU A 125 20.29 6.29 -13.33
C GLU A 125 19.41 5.55 -14.33
N GLU A 126 18.16 5.23 -13.97
CA GLU A 126 17.22 4.59 -14.90
C GLU A 126 16.77 5.50 -16.03
N LEU A 127 16.57 6.79 -15.77
CA LEU A 127 16.19 7.76 -16.81
C LEU A 127 17.30 8.08 -17.80
N LYS A 128 18.54 7.62 -17.57
CA LYS A 128 19.67 7.77 -18.50
C LYS A 128 19.83 6.60 -19.46
N LYS A 129 19.05 5.55 -19.30
CA LYS A 129 19.01 4.38 -20.19
C LYS A 129 18.01 4.59 -21.32
#